data_c90525f536e7c95829a6aa6aec14703e
#
_entry.id   c90525f536e7c95829a6aa6aec14703e
#
_cell.length_a   1.000
_cell.length_b   1.000
_cell.length_c   1.000
_cell.angle_alpha   90.00
_cell.angle_beta   90.00
_cell.angle_gamma   90.00
#
_symmetry.space_group_name_H-M   'P 1'
#
loop_
_entity.id
_entity.type
_entity.pdbx_description
1 polymer ?
#
loop_
_entity_poly.entity_id
_entity_poly.type
_entity_poly.pdbx_seq_one_letter_code
_entity_poly.pdbx_strand_id
1 'polypeptide(L)'
;MTISFYSTQAGVDDETIALLDEFMAQHPGITVNYYPCGDDQLAAWLALYSAGTAPTVSLLDVGQILNYSDYMYNFNQGDTEWMSHVLSGWEFCQKEGSDAIYGIPASYQGFALLYNKDLVAQVHGEDFDVTTVNTVDKLVAFFDAFEAAGIPATVVFSADWALGSHYLGCQLFSEWLGDKETQRAILNGLYTGETKLIENEHFNNLMDVFDILKQYNINDADPLADTQEGDLEMLATGKTATMFQGDWNWLQIQTFAERDDLAIMPLPLTNDETDPRNSMILGSCPKAYCVDTYQSTPEQQAAGVELAKWLALSDEGKEFMVTQIGSTLPFDDVNVVNENPLAVSTQEYLNAGKILDISTFLCEAPSDFWLIIGPYMQAYLAGQMDRATLASEIEAYFQDL
;
A
#
# COMPACT_ATOMS: atom_id res chain seq x y z
N MET A 1 21.82 -15.03 24.10
CA MET A 1 20.39 -15.28 23.75
C MET A 1 20.31 -15.38 22.24
N THR A 2 19.57 -16.36 21.71
CA THR A 2 19.32 -16.45 20.27
C THR A 2 17.86 -16.17 20.01
N ILE A 3 17.58 -15.22 19.12
CA ILE A 3 16.27 -14.88 18.59
C ILE A 3 16.30 -14.99 17.06
N SER A 4 15.18 -14.78 16.40
CA SER A 4 15.09 -14.85 14.94
C SER A 4 14.26 -13.71 14.38
N PHE A 5 14.57 -13.29 13.14
CA PHE A 5 13.87 -12.27 12.41
C PHE A 5 13.41 -12.81 11.04
N TYR A 6 12.13 -12.66 10.74
CA TYR A 6 11.52 -12.94 9.45
C TYR A 6 11.13 -11.63 8.76
N SER A 7 11.59 -11.44 7.53
CA SER A 7 11.23 -10.24 6.74
C SER A 7 10.40 -10.63 5.53
N THR A 8 9.33 -9.89 5.28
CA THR A 8 8.57 -9.95 4.03
C THR A 8 9.09 -8.96 2.97
N GLN A 9 10.25 -8.36 3.21
CA GLN A 9 10.89 -7.46 2.26
C GLN A 9 11.83 -8.27 1.37
N ALA A 10 11.46 -8.44 0.10
CA ALA A 10 12.25 -9.20 -0.87
C ALA A 10 13.36 -8.36 -1.50
N GLY A 11 14.44 -9.01 -1.91
CA GLY A 11 15.51 -8.42 -2.75
C GLY A 11 16.54 -7.59 -1.99
N VAL A 12 16.54 -7.62 -0.64
CA VAL A 12 17.45 -6.87 0.23
C VAL A 12 17.98 -7.76 1.38
N ASP A 13 18.19 -9.04 1.09
CA ASP A 13 18.59 -10.00 2.13
C ASP A 13 19.98 -9.71 2.68
N ASP A 14 20.95 -9.40 1.82
CA ASP A 14 22.33 -9.11 2.23
C ASP A 14 22.40 -7.82 3.07
N GLU A 15 21.66 -6.80 2.68
CA GLU A 15 21.52 -5.52 3.41
C GLU A 15 20.82 -5.72 4.75
N THR A 16 19.78 -6.58 4.79
CA THR A 16 19.09 -6.95 6.03
C THR A 16 20.05 -7.70 6.99
N ILE A 17 20.85 -8.63 6.50
CA ILE A 17 21.84 -9.33 7.30
C ILE A 17 22.87 -8.34 7.86
N ALA A 18 23.37 -7.40 7.05
CA ALA A 18 24.28 -6.35 7.51
C ALA A 18 23.69 -5.47 8.61
N LEU A 19 22.42 -5.06 8.46
CA LEU A 19 21.68 -4.31 9.49
C LEU A 19 21.56 -5.10 10.80
N LEU A 20 21.26 -6.39 10.72
CA LEU A 20 21.18 -7.25 11.91
C LEU A 20 22.56 -7.46 12.57
N ASP A 21 23.64 -7.47 11.82
CA ASP A 21 25.01 -7.51 12.36
C ASP A 21 25.34 -6.24 13.17
N GLU A 22 24.87 -5.07 12.73
CA GLU A 22 24.98 -3.81 13.47
C GLU A 22 24.20 -3.86 14.79
N PHE A 23 22.95 -4.35 14.73
CA PHE A 23 22.18 -4.58 15.97
C PHE A 23 22.94 -5.49 16.94
N MET A 24 23.45 -6.64 16.46
CA MET A 24 24.18 -7.59 17.31
C MET A 24 25.47 -6.98 17.89
N ALA A 25 26.14 -6.10 17.17
CA ALA A 25 27.33 -5.40 17.66
C ALA A 25 26.99 -4.41 18.80
N GLN A 26 25.82 -3.76 18.71
CA GLN A 26 25.33 -2.81 19.74
C GLN A 26 24.70 -3.54 20.95
N HIS A 27 24.23 -4.79 20.76
CA HIS A 27 23.54 -5.59 21.78
C HIS A 27 24.29 -6.90 22.08
N PRO A 28 25.48 -6.81 22.75
CA PRO A 28 26.30 -7.98 22.99
C PRO A 28 25.56 -8.99 23.89
N GLY A 29 25.45 -10.21 23.41
CA GLY A 29 24.71 -11.30 24.07
C GLY A 29 23.39 -11.67 23.39
N ILE A 30 22.95 -10.93 22.37
CA ILE A 30 21.86 -11.30 21.48
C ILE A 30 22.44 -11.74 20.14
N THR A 31 21.97 -12.88 19.64
CA THR A 31 22.25 -13.37 18.28
C THR A 31 20.94 -13.44 17.53
N VAL A 32 20.88 -12.90 16.30
CA VAL A 32 19.69 -12.89 15.45
C VAL A 32 19.91 -13.81 14.26
N ASN A 33 19.03 -14.80 14.12
CA ASN A 33 18.98 -15.63 12.91
C ASN A 33 17.98 -15.01 11.92
N TYR A 34 18.42 -14.77 10.68
CA TYR A 34 17.56 -14.22 9.64
C TYR A 34 16.84 -15.32 8.86
N TYR A 35 15.55 -15.11 8.60
CA TYR A 35 14.71 -15.91 7.70
C TYR A 35 14.17 -15.03 6.57
N PRO A 36 14.68 -15.19 5.33
CA PRO A 36 14.15 -14.44 4.19
C PRO A 36 12.74 -14.93 3.84
N CYS A 37 11.95 -14.07 3.19
CA CYS A 37 10.66 -14.47 2.66
C CYS A 37 10.83 -15.38 1.43
N GLY A 38 9.86 -16.30 1.26
CA GLY A 38 9.67 -17.03 0.00
C GLY A 38 8.70 -16.29 -0.92
N ASP A 39 8.40 -16.90 -2.07
CA ASP A 39 7.43 -16.36 -3.04
C ASP A 39 6.03 -16.17 -2.43
N ASP A 40 5.59 -17.12 -1.60
CA ASP A 40 4.40 -17.00 -0.77
C ASP A 40 4.81 -16.67 0.67
N GLN A 41 4.77 -15.39 1.00
CA GLN A 41 5.25 -14.84 2.26
C GLN A 41 4.47 -15.40 3.47
N LEU A 42 3.14 -15.48 3.36
CA LEU A 42 2.31 -15.97 4.46
C LEU A 42 2.48 -17.48 4.66
N ALA A 43 2.48 -18.26 3.59
CA ALA A 43 2.68 -19.71 3.69
C ALA A 43 4.06 -20.05 4.26
N ALA A 44 5.12 -19.32 3.88
CA ALA A 44 6.46 -19.51 4.43
C ALA A 44 6.49 -19.21 5.94
N TRP A 45 5.88 -18.11 6.37
CA TRP A 45 5.77 -17.74 7.79
C TRP A 45 4.99 -18.79 8.60
N LEU A 46 3.83 -19.25 8.10
CA LEU A 46 3.01 -20.27 8.73
C LEU A 46 3.73 -21.64 8.82
N ALA A 47 4.57 -21.95 7.84
CA ALA A 47 5.39 -23.16 7.88
C ALA A 47 6.39 -23.15 9.05
N LEU A 48 6.98 -22.00 9.38
CA LEU A 48 7.87 -21.84 10.53
C LEU A 48 7.11 -22.07 11.85
N TYR A 49 5.89 -21.53 11.98
CA TYR A 49 5.02 -21.80 13.12
C TYR A 49 4.68 -23.28 13.25
N SER A 50 4.31 -23.93 12.13
CA SER A 50 3.98 -25.34 12.11
C SER A 50 5.16 -26.25 12.45
N ALA A 51 6.37 -25.82 12.12
CA ALA A 51 7.61 -26.53 12.45
C ALA A 51 8.06 -26.34 13.93
N GLY A 52 7.40 -25.49 14.70
CA GLY A 52 7.81 -25.15 16.08
C GLY A 52 9.04 -24.23 16.13
N THR A 53 9.28 -23.47 15.06
CA THR A 53 10.40 -22.53 14.89
C THR A 53 9.89 -21.14 14.51
N ALA A 54 8.81 -20.70 15.14
CA ALA A 54 8.25 -19.38 14.91
C ALA A 54 9.32 -18.29 15.03
N PRO A 55 9.37 -17.31 14.10
CA PRO A 55 10.27 -16.18 14.22
C PRO A 55 9.94 -15.37 15.47
N THR A 56 10.96 -14.97 16.24
CA THR A 56 10.76 -14.11 17.41
C THR A 56 10.23 -12.74 17.02
N VAL A 57 10.79 -12.17 15.95
CA VAL A 57 10.36 -10.90 15.35
C VAL A 57 10.00 -11.15 13.89
N SER A 58 8.94 -10.53 13.44
CA SER A 58 8.54 -10.58 12.02
C SER A 58 8.18 -9.19 11.51
N LEU A 59 8.53 -8.91 10.27
CA LEU A 59 7.96 -7.81 9.48
C LEU A 59 6.83 -8.40 8.63
N LEU A 60 5.58 -8.08 8.96
CA LEU A 60 4.39 -8.63 8.30
C LEU A 60 3.43 -7.53 7.89
N ASP A 61 2.51 -7.88 7.00
CA ASP A 61 1.36 -7.03 6.69
C ASP A 61 0.45 -6.89 7.92
N VAL A 62 -0.07 -5.70 8.14
CA VAL A 62 -0.88 -5.38 9.34
C VAL A 62 -2.13 -6.26 9.44
N GLY A 63 -2.78 -6.58 8.33
CA GLY A 63 -3.91 -7.52 8.32
C GLY A 63 -3.53 -8.91 8.80
N GLN A 64 -2.34 -9.41 8.46
CA GLN A 64 -1.81 -10.68 8.97
C GLN A 64 -1.54 -10.61 10.46
N ILE A 65 -0.92 -9.52 10.92
CA ILE A 65 -0.66 -9.29 12.37
C ILE A 65 -1.97 -9.34 13.17
N LEU A 66 -3.02 -8.67 12.68
CA LEU A 66 -4.31 -8.63 13.36
C LEU A 66 -5.03 -9.98 13.36
N ASN A 67 -4.95 -10.73 12.24
CA ASN A 67 -5.51 -12.08 12.14
C ASN A 67 -4.85 -13.06 13.12
N TYR A 68 -3.56 -12.88 13.41
CA TYR A 68 -2.80 -13.71 14.35
C TYR A 68 -2.47 -12.98 15.66
N SER A 69 -3.24 -11.96 16.02
CA SER A 69 -3.00 -11.09 17.19
C SER A 69 -2.90 -11.84 18.51
N ASP A 70 -3.55 -12.99 18.65
CA ASP A 70 -3.46 -13.84 19.87
C ASP A 70 -2.04 -14.41 20.09
N TYR A 71 -1.18 -14.38 19.06
CA TYR A 71 0.22 -14.81 19.13
C TYR A 71 1.20 -13.65 19.23
N MET A 72 0.71 -12.40 19.21
CA MET A 72 1.54 -11.21 19.12
C MET A 72 1.67 -10.47 20.45
N TYR A 73 2.84 -9.88 20.64
CA TYR A 73 3.12 -9.01 21.79
C TYR A 73 2.31 -7.72 21.70
N ASN A 74 1.74 -7.30 22.83
CA ASN A 74 1.03 -6.03 22.91
C ASN A 74 2.01 -4.89 23.26
N PHE A 75 2.36 -4.07 22.28
CA PHE A 75 3.26 -2.92 22.44
C PHE A 75 2.64 -1.73 23.19
N ASN A 76 1.35 -1.77 23.51
CA ASN A 76 0.72 -0.80 24.41
C ASN A 76 0.96 -1.12 25.89
N GLN A 77 1.85 -2.07 26.17
CA GLN A 77 2.31 -2.41 27.51
C GLN A 77 3.74 -1.94 27.74
N GLY A 78 4.03 -1.39 28.90
CA GLY A 78 5.37 -0.93 29.27
C GLY A 78 5.73 0.43 28.68
N ASP A 79 6.89 0.53 28.02
CA ASP A 79 7.36 1.78 27.41
C ASP A 79 6.67 2.05 26.09
N THR A 80 5.83 3.10 26.06
CA THR A 80 5.05 3.57 24.91
C THR A 80 5.53 4.92 24.37
N GLU A 81 6.69 5.42 24.79
CA GLU A 81 7.23 6.72 24.35
C GLU A 81 7.40 6.78 22.83
N TRP A 82 7.72 5.65 22.18
CA TRP A 82 7.83 5.54 20.75
C TRP A 82 6.57 6.00 19.97
N MET A 83 5.38 5.87 20.56
CA MET A 83 4.12 6.28 19.93
C MET A 83 4.06 7.80 19.72
N SER A 84 4.76 8.59 20.52
CA SER A 84 4.78 10.05 20.39
C SER A 84 5.53 10.54 19.14
N HIS A 85 6.35 9.69 18.54
CA HIS A 85 7.09 9.96 17.31
C HIS A 85 6.38 9.45 16.04
N VAL A 86 5.28 8.70 16.20
CA VAL A 86 4.54 8.16 15.06
C VAL A 86 3.52 9.18 14.57
N LEU A 87 3.69 9.65 13.33
CA LEU A 87 2.76 10.58 12.67
C LEU A 87 1.42 9.90 12.35
N SER A 88 1.48 8.63 11.92
CA SER A 88 0.31 7.81 11.55
C SER A 88 0.74 6.36 11.45
N GLY A 89 -0.18 5.42 11.69
CA GLY A 89 0.04 4.02 11.34
C GLY A 89 -0.02 3.03 12.49
N TRP A 90 0.17 3.43 13.74
CA TRP A 90 -0.01 2.51 14.86
C TRP A 90 -1.46 2.03 15.00
N GLU A 91 -2.42 2.82 14.52
CA GLU A 91 -3.85 2.51 14.46
C GLU A 91 -4.11 1.26 13.59
N PHE A 92 -3.30 1.04 12.56
CA PHE A 92 -3.39 -0.15 11.71
C PHE A 92 -2.96 -1.43 12.45
N CYS A 93 -2.21 -1.31 13.53
CA CYS A 93 -1.77 -2.43 14.37
C CYS A 93 -2.70 -2.67 15.56
N GLN A 94 -3.82 -1.93 15.66
CA GLN A 94 -4.77 -2.01 16.76
C GLN A 94 -6.03 -2.79 16.31
N LYS A 95 -6.39 -3.82 17.08
CA LYS A 95 -7.62 -4.57 16.83
C LYS A 95 -8.82 -3.77 17.32
N GLU A 96 -9.91 -3.78 16.55
CA GLU A 96 -11.16 -3.10 16.91
C GLU A 96 -11.65 -3.52 18.31
N GLY A 97 -12.07 -2.54 19.09
CA GLY A 97 -12.58 -2.77 20.46
C GLY A 97 -11.50 -3.14 21.49
N SER A 98 -10.23 -3.02 21.12
CA SER A 98 -9.08 -3.30 22.00
C SER A 98 -8.12 -2.11 22.05
N ASP A 99 -7.50 -1.85 23.21
CA ASP A 99 -6.40 -0.91 23.34
C ASP A 99 -5.02 -1.55 23.01
N ALA A 100 -5.01 -2.84 22.63
CA ALA A 100 -3.77 -3.57 22.35
C ALA A 100 -3.24 -3.19 20.95
N ILE A 101 -1.93 -2.93 20.88
CA ILE A 101 -1.19 -2.62 19.66
C ILE A 101 -0.22 -3.76 19.39
N TYR A 102 -0.36 -4.45 18.27
CA TYR A 102 0.33 -5.70 17.96
C TYR A 102 1.55 -5.54 17.07
N GLY A 103 1.91 -4.31 16.70
CA GLY A 103 3.11 -4.04 15.91
C GLY A 103 3.57 -2.59 15.99
N ILE A 104 4.84 -2.36 15.64
CA ILE A 104 5.40 -1.02 15.43
C ILE A 104 5.41 -0.76 13.94
N PRO A 105 4.78 0.32 13.44
CA PRO A 105 4.77 0.65 12.02
C PRO A 105 6.19 0.68 11.43
N ALA A 106 6.39 0.05 10.27
CA ALA A 106 7.70 -0.03 9.63
C ALA A 106 7.87 0.94 8.48
N SER A 107 6.79 1.16 7.70
CA SER A 107 6.80 2.02 6.52
C SER A 107 5.45 2.68 6.33
N TYR A 108 5.44 3.77 5.57
CA TYR A 108 4.23 4.39 5.03
C TYR A 108 4.28 4.30 3.51
N GLN A 109 3.16 3.97 2.88
CA GLN A 109 3.07 3.86 1.43
C GLN A 109 1.90 4.70 0.93
N GLY A 110 2.15 5.43 -0.16
CA GLY A 110 1.16 6.23 -0.85
C GLY A 110 0.95 5.73 -2.28
N PHE A 111 -0.27 5.81 -2.76
CA PHE A 111 -0.61 5.45 -4.13
C PHE A 111 -1.81 6.23 -4.66
N ALA A 112 -1.75 6.50 -5.92
CA ALA A 112 -2.81 7.09 -6.74
C ALA A 112 -2.36 7.06 -8.21
N LEU A 113 -2.45 8.15 -8.94
CA LEU A 113 -1.97 8.24 -10.30
C LEU A 113 -0.50 8.65 -10.29
N LEU A 114 0.41 7.71 -10.54
CA LEU A 114 1.82 8.04 -10.82
C LEU A 114 1.90 8.80 -12.13
N TYR A 115 2.77 9.79 -12.23
CA TYR A 115 2.95 10.54 -13.46
C TYR A 115 4.42 10.91 -13.72
N ASN A 116 4.74 11.07 -14.99
CA ASN A 116 6.03 11.51 -15.49
C ASN A 116 6.04 13.04 -15.62
N LYS A 117 6.83 13.74 -14.80
CA LYS A 117 6.91 15.20 -14.77
C LYS A 117 7.36 15.79 -16.09
N ASP A 118 8.35 15.17 -16.77
CA ASP A 118 8.88 15.65 -18.03
C ASP A 118 7.83 15.57 -19.14
N LEU A 119 7.04 14.47 -19.21
CA LEU A 119 5.96 14.38 -20.17
C LEU A 119 4.81 15.34 -19.87
N VAL A 120 4.51 15.57 -18.59
CA VAL A 120 3.54 16.61 -18.18
C VAL A 120 4.03 18.00 -18.62
N ALA A 121 5.27 18.35 -18.33
CA ALA A 121 5.86 19.62 -18.75
C ALA A 121 5.87 19.78 -20.27
N GLN A 122 6.18 18.71 -21.00
CA GLN A 122 6.16 18.70 -22.47
C GLN A 122 4.78 19.02 -23.06
N VAL A 123 3.70 18.49 -22.47
CA VAL A 123 2.34 18.59 -23.03
C VAL A 123 1.57 19.77 -22.47
N HIS A 124 1.69 20.03 -21.16
CA HIS A 124 0.92 21.06 -20.44
C HIS A 124 1.72 22.32 -20.15
N GLY A 125 3.06 22.28 -20.31
CA GLY A 125 3.98 23.37 -19.99
C GLY A 125 4.69 23.19 -18.65
N GLU A 126 5.87 23.79 -18.53
CA GLU A 126 6.76 23.67 -17.37
C GLU A 126 6.12 24.12 -16.03
N ASP A 127 5.21 25.09 -16.09
CA ASP A 127 4.53 25.65 -14.91
C ASP A 127 3.19 24.96 -14.60
N PHE A 128 2.89 23.83 -15.23
CA PHE A 128 1.61 23.17 -15.01
C PHE A 128 1.53 22.56 -13.62
N ASP A 129 0.51 22.96 -12.86
CA ASP A 129 0.23 22.45 -11.53
C ASP A 129 -0.78 21.28 -11.61
N VAL A 130 -0.30 20.06 -11.43
CA VAL A 130 -1.13 18.83 -11.46
C VAL A 130 -2.20 18.82 -10.39
N THR A 131 -2.07 19.59 -9.31
CA THR A 131 -3.10 19.69 -8.25
C THR A 131 -4.38 20.39 -8.74
N THR A 132 -4.31 21.07 -9.89
CA THR A 132 -5.49 21.66 -10.54
C THR A 132 -6.37 20.62 -11.23
N VAL A 133 -5.87 19.39 -11.47
CA VAL A 133 -6.63 18.26 -12.01
C VAL A 133 -7.45 17.62 -10.88
N ASN A 134 -8.42 18.36 -10.37
CA ASN A 134 -9.19 18.00 -9.17
C ASN A 134 -10.67 17.70 -9.46
N THR A 135 -10.99 17.35 -10.70
CA THR A 135 -12.31 16.83 -11.11
C THR A 135 -12.15 15.81 -12.22
N VAL A 136 -13.16 14.97 -12.42
CA VAL A 136 -13.19 13.97 -13.51
C VAL A 136 -13.09 14.63 -14.88
N ASP A 137 -13.81 15.74 -15.12
CA ASP A 137 -13.75 16.47 -16.41
C ASP A 137 -12.34 17.03 -16.67
N LYS A 138 -11.65 17.49 -15.62
CA LYS A 138 -10.27 17.97 -15.76
C LYS A 138 -9.27 16.81 -15.96
N LEU A 139 -9.52 15.63 -15.38
CA LEU A 139 -8.74 14.43 -15.66
C LEU A 139 -8.88 14.01 -17.13
N VAL A 140 -10.11 14.01 -17.67
CA VAL A 140 -10.35 13.74 -19.09
C VAL A 140 -9.61 14.75 -19.96
N ALA A 141 -9.71 16.05 -19.66
CA ALA A 141 -8.99 17.08 -20.42
C ALA A 141 -7.47 16.94 -20.32
N PHE A 142 -6.96 16.49 -19.18
CA PHE A 142 -5.54 16.20 -18.97
C PHE A 142 -5.09 15.04 -19.85
N PHE A 143 -5.85 13.96 -19.95
CA PHE A 143 -5.55 12.82 -20.81
C PHE A 143 -5.72 13.17 -22.31
N ASP A 144 -6.76 13.91 -22.68
CA ASP A 144 -6.98 14.38 -24.06
C ASP A 144 -5.79 15.17 -24.60
N ALA A 145 -5.12 15.95 -23.78
CA ALA A 145 -3.95 16.71 -24.20
C ALA A 145 -2.76 15.80 -24.54
N PHE A 146 -2.55 14.72 -23.82
CA PHE A 146 -1.54 13.70 -24.13
C PHE A 146 -1.86 12.99 -25.45
N GLU A 147 -3.10 12.53 -25.63
CA GLU A 147 -3.55 11.90 -26.90
C GLU A 147 -3.37 12.85 -28.10
N ALA A 148 -3.72 14.13 -27.93
CA ALA A 148 -3.52 15.15 -28.95
C ALA A 148 -2.04 15.38 -29.30
N ALA A 149 -1.13 15.16 -28.34
CA ALA A 149 0.30 15.21 -28.53
C ALA A 149 0.89 13.91 -29.10
N GLY A 150 0.08 12.85 -29.24
CA GLY A 150 0.50 11.52 -29.71
C GLY A 150 1.27 10.73 -28.63
N ILE A 151 1.05 11.06 -27.37
CA ILE A 151 1.63 10.36 -26.22
C ILE A 151 0.51 9.59 -25.53
N PRO A 152 0.61 8.27 -25.34
CA PRO A 152 -0.38 7.51 -24.55
C PRO A 152 -0.52 8.08 -23.14
N ALA A 153 -1.77 8.36 -22.72
CA ALA A 153 -2.01 9.06 -21.46
C ALA A 153 -1.77 8.17 -20.26
N THR A 154 -2.21 6.90 -20.31
CA THR A 154 -2.05 6.00 -19.16
C THR A 154 -1.82 4.55 -19.59
N VAL A 155 -1.25 3.75 -18.70
CA VAL A 155 -1.32 2.29 -18.70
C VAL A 155 -2.10 1.83 -17.47
N VAL A 156 -3.03 0.91 -17.66
CA VAL A 156 -3.73 0.25 -16.56
C VAL A 156 -2.90 -0.93 -16.10
N PHE A 157 -2.41 -0.89 -14.86
CA PHE A 157 -1.67 -2.00 -14.27
C PHE A 157 -2.60 -3.20 -14.08
N SER A 158 -2.42 -4.24 -14.90
CA SER A 158 -3.39 -5.29 -15.14
C SER A 158 -3.39 -6.45 -14.13
N ALA A 159 -2.49 -6.44 -13.14
CA ALA A 159 -2.42 -7.47 -12.11
C ALA A 159 -3.72 -7.56 -11.29
N ASP A 160 -4.18 -8.77 -11.05
CA ASP A 160 -5.40 -9.06 -10.29
C ASP A 160 -5.37 -8.43 -8.87
N TRP A 161 -4.25 -8.56 -8.16
CA TRP A 161 -4.07 -7.96 -6.84
C TRP A 161 -4.15 -6.42 -6.87
N ALA A 162 -3.61 -5.78 -7.90
CA ALA A 162 -3.66 -4.33 -8.02
C ALA A 162 -5.07 -3.84 -8.37
N LEU A 163 -5.75 -4.52 -9.27
CA LEU A 163 -7.12 -4.18 -9.64
C LEU A 163 -8.11 -4.47 -8.52
N GLY A 164 -8.01 -5.65 -7.89
CA GLY A 164 -8.93 -6.06 -6.83
C GLY A 164 -8.68 -5.35 -5.51
N SER A 165 -7.42 -5.25 -5.07
CA SER A 165 -7.08 -4.60 -3.81
C SER A 165 -6.94 -3.09 -3.96
N HIS A 166 -5.93 -2.60 -4.70
CA HIS A 166 -5.57 -1.19 -4.68
C HIS A 166 -6.58 -0.31 -5.40
N TYR A 167 -6.98 -0.68 -6.62
CA TYR A 167 -7.95 0.13 -7.34
C TYR A 167 -9.35 0.02 -6.73
N LEU A 168 -9.89 -1.21 -6.61
CA LEU A 168 -11.26 -1.39 -6.14
C LEU A 168 -11.38 -1.36 -4.61
N GLY A 169 -10.74 -2.29 -3.90
CA GLY A 169 -10.94 -2.47 -2.47
C GLY A 169 -10.52 -1.26 -1.65
N CYS A 170 -9.30 -0.78 -1.85
CA CYS A 170 -8.81 0.39 -1.12
C CYS A 170 -9.64 1.64 -1.38
N GLN A 171 -10.09 1.88 -2.61
CA GLN A 171 -10.91 3.06 -2.90
C GLN A 171 -12.37 2.90 -2.49
N LEU A 172 -12.95 1.69 -2.63
CA LEU A 172 -14.35 1.44 -2.24
C LEU A 172 -14.56 1.60 -0.73
N PHE A 173 -13.57 1.14 0.06
CA PHE A 173 -13.59 1.22 1.50
C PHE A 173 -12.68 2.32 2.06
N SER A 174 -12.02 3.11 1.20
CA SER A 174 -11.37 4.34 1.67
C SER A 174 -12.43 5.35 1.97
N GLU A 175 -12.24 5.99 3.09
CA GLU A 175 -13.24 6.88 3.44
C GLU A 175 -12.92 8.30 3.13
N TRP A 176 -13.93 8.90 2.87
CA TRP A 176 -14.20 10.26 2.84
C TRP A 176 -13.70 10.89 4.14
N LEU A 177 -12.52 11.49 4.17
CA LEU A 177 -12.04 12.27 5.31
C LEU A 177 -11.68 11.47 6.56
N GLY A 178 -11.39 10.18 6.45
CA GLY A 178 -11.07 9.34 7.61
C GLY A 178 -12.28 9.04 8.51
N ASP A 179 -13.48 9.13 7.96
CA ASP A 179 -14.71 8.71 8.65
C ASP A 179 -14.88 7.19 8.58
N LYS A 180 -14.27 6.50 9.54
CA LYS A 180 -14.37 5.04 9.66
C LYS A 180 -15.78 4.52 9.81
N GLU A 181 -16.73 5.35 10.30
CA GLU A 181 -18.13 4.94 10.44
C GLU A 181 -18.77 4.74 9.07
N THR A 182 -18.54 5.63 8.10
CA THR A 182 -19.05 5.49 6.73
C THR A 182 -18.35 4.37 5.97
N GLN A 183 -17.04 4.18 6.13
CA GLN A 183 -16.29 3.04 5.56
C GLN A 183 -16.90 1.71 6.00
N ARG A 184 -17.06 1.56 7.30
CA ARG A 184 -17.65 0.37 7.90
C ARG A 184 -19.11 0.19 7.50
N ALA A 185 -19.86 1.26 7.26
CA ALA A 185 -21.25 1.15 6.82
C ALA A 185 -21.37 0.45 5.46
N ILE A 186 -20.48 0.75 4.51
CA ILE A 186 -20.44 0.06 3.22
C ILE A 186 -20.07 -1.41 3.42
N LEU A 187 -19.00 -1.68 4.17
CA LEU A 187 -18.54 -3.04 4.47
C LEU A 187 -19.62 -3.87 5.16
N ASN A 188 -20.21 -3.35 6.24
CA ASN A 188 -21.28 -4.02 6.99
C ASN A 188 -22.54 -4.21 6.14
N GLY A 189 -22.88 -3.21 5.32
CA GLY A 189 -24.00 -3.31 4.40
C GLY A 189 -23.82 -4.38 3.33
N LEU A 190 -22.59 -4.68 2.92
CA LEU A 190 -22.29 -5.82 2.03
C LEU A 190 -22.48 -7.15 2.76
N TYR A 191 -21.97 -7.29 3.99
CA TYR A 191 -22.19 -8.51 4.80
C TYR A 191 -23.67 -8.79 5.10
N THR A 192 -24.47 -7.73 5.33
CA THR A 192 -25.90 -7.89 5.60
C THR A 192 -26.77 -7.95 4.35
N GLY A 193 -26.22 -7.67 3.18
CA GLY A 193 -26.94 -7.57 1.91
C GLY A 193 -27.80 -6.30 1.78
N GLU A 194 -27.63 -5.34 2.69
CA GLU A 194 -28.34 -4.05 2.65
C GLU A 194 -27.73 -3.09 1.61
N THR A 195 -26.39 -3.15 1.39
CA THR A 195 -25.72 -2.37 0.36
C THR A 195 -25.90 -3.01 -1.01
N LYS A 196 -26.40 -2.22 -1.96
CA LYS A 196 -26.45 -2.56 -3.39
C LYS A 196 -25.46 -1.68 -4.13
N LEU A 197 -24.34 -2.28 -4.55
CA LEU A 197 -23.23 -1.54 -5.17
C LEU A 197 -23.66 -0.83 -6.45
N ILE A 198 -24.51 -1.45 -7.27
CA ILE A 198 -24.99 -0.81 -8.51
C ILE A 198 -25.83 0.45 -8.24
N GLU A 199 -26.39 0.60 -7.04
CA GLU A 199 -27.14 1.79 -6.59
C GLU A 199 -26.27 2.73 -5.76
N ASN A 200 -25.04 2.32 -5.41
CA ASN A 200 -24.12 3.10 -4.59
C ASN A 200 -23.39 4.14 -5.44
N GLU A 201 -23.50 5.41 -5.09
CA GLU A 201 -22.91 6.52 -5.84
C GLU A 201 -21.38 6.45 -5.86
N HIS A 202 -20.76 6.13 -4.72
CA HIS A 202 -19.30 6.04 -4.63
C HIS A 202 -18.74 4.92 -5.50
N PHE A 203 -19.35 3.72 -5.49
CA PHE A 203 -18.98 2.62 -6.38
C PHE A 203 -19.14 3.03 -7.85
N ASN A 204 -20.23 3.69 -8.21
CA ASN A 204 -20.45 4.11 -9.59
C ASN A 204 -19.42 5.16 -10.05
N ASN A 205 -19.12 6.16 -9.22
CA ASN A 205 -18.08 7.16 -9.50
C ASN A 205 -16.71 6.49 -9.70
N LEU A 206 -16.35 5.53 -8.83
CA LEU A 206 -15.12 4.76 -8.95
C LEU A 206 -15.05 3.99 -10.28
N MET A 207 -16.14 3.33 -10.66
CA MET A 207 -16.20 2.57 -11.92
C MET A 207 -16.26 3.48 -13.15
N ASP A 208 -16.84 4.67 -13.05
CA ASP A 208 -16.82 5.67 -14.14
C ASP A 208 -15.38 6.15 -14.41
N VAL A 209 -14.60 6.38 -13.36
CA VAL A 209 -13.19 6.75 -13.51
C VAL A 209 -12.36 5.55 -13.99
N PHE A 210 -12.68 4.32 -13.60
CA PHE A 210 -12.04 3.15 -14.19
C PHE A 210 -12.30 3.01 -15.68
N ASP A 211 -13.52 3.30 -16.14
CA ASP A 211 -13.86 3.30 -17.56
C ASP A 211 -13.08 4.39 -18.33
N ILE A 212 -12.79 5.54 -17.70
CA ILE A 212 -11.88 6.55 -18.27
C ILE A 212 -10.46 5.98 -18.38
N LEU A 213 -9.92 5.38 -17.33
CA LEU A 213 -8.58 4.75 -17.39
C LEU A 213 -8.52 3.67 -18.48
N LYS A 214 -9.57 2.86 -18.65
CA LYS A 214 -9.68 1.89 -19.75
C LYS A 214 -9.65 2.56 -21.12
N GLN A 215 -10.40 3.65 -21.29
CA GLN A 215 -10.48 4.38 -22.56
C GLN A 215 -9.12 4.92 -23.00
N TYR A 216 -8.29 5.39 -22.07
CA TYR A 216 -6.97 5.98 -22.35
C TYR A 216 -5.82 4.99 -22.15
N ASN A 217 -6.12 3.70 -21.92
CA ASN A 217 -5.11 2.67 -21.71
C ASN A 217 -4.34 2.39 -23.02
N ILE A 218 -3.01 2.49 -22.97
CA ILE A 218 -2.15 2.15 -24.11
C ILE A 218 -2.39 0.73 -24.63
N ASN A 219 -2.82 -0.18 -23.77
CA ASN A 219 -3.13 -1.59 -24.06
C ASN A 219 -4.63 -1.84 -24.29
N ASP A 220 -5.42 -0.86 -24.76
CA ASP A 220 -6.87 -0.94 -24.89
C ASP A 220 -7.35 -2.13 -25.74
N ALA A 221 -6.58 -2.50 -26.79
CA ALA A 221 -6.92 -3.59 -27.70
C ALA A 221 -6.81 -4.99 -27.04
N ASP A 222 -5.90 -5.18 -26.10
CA ASP A 222 -5.71 -6.42 -25.32
C ASP A 222 -5.12 -6.07 -23.94
N PRO A 223 -5.95 -5.60 -23.00
CA PRO A 223 -5.46 -5.00 -21.77
C PRO A 223 -4.87 -6.00 -20.75
N LEU A 224 -4.93 -7.30 -21.04
CA LEU A 224 -4.35 -8.36 -20.24
C LEU A 224 -3.17 -9.07 -20.92
N ALA A 225 -2.74 -8.61 -22.10
CA ALA A 225 -1.66 -9.25 -22.86
C ALA A 225 -0.28 -9.01 -22.24
N ASP A 226 -0.11 -7.92 -21.53
CA ASP A 226 1.18 -7.55 -20.92
C ASP A 226 1.35 -8.14 -19.53
N THR A 227 2.61 -8.17 -19.08
CA THR A 227 2.94 -8.59 -17.71
C THR A 227 2.98 -7.36 -16.80
N GLN A 228 2.97 -7.58 -15.49
CA GLN A 228 3.19 -6.50 -14.50
C GLN A 228 4.48 -5.72 -14.77
N GLU A 229 5.53 -6.43 -15.17
CA GLU A 229 6.82 -5.84 -15.53
C GLU A 229 6.71 -4.98 -16.80
N GLY A 230 5.95 -5.45 -17.79
CA GLY A 230 5.70 -4.70 -19.04
C GLY A 230 4.91 -3.42 -18.79
N ASP A 231 3.88 -3.46 -17.95
CA ASP A 231 3.11 -2.28 -17.56
C ASP A 231 4.03 -1.24 -16.86
N LEU A 232 4.87 -1.69 -15.91
CA LEU A 232 5.85 -0.82 -15.23
C LEU A 232 6.92 -0.26 -16.18
N GLU A 233 7.42 -1.08 -17.12
CA GLU A 233 8.37 -0.65 -18.15
C GLU A 233 7.80 0.50 -18.99
N MET A 234 6.50 0.50 -19.29
CA MET A 234 5.86 1.56 -20.09
C MET A 234 5.94 2.92 -19.40
N LEU A 235 5.67 2.98 -18.09
CA LEU A 235 5.85 4.20 -17.30
C LEU A 235 7.33 4.57 -17.17
N ALA A 236 8.16 3.59 -16.80
CA ALA A 236 9.60 3.79 -16.56
C ALA A 236 10.31 4.34 -17.79
N THR A 237 9.98 3.85 -18.99
CA THR A 237 10.62 4.27 -20.24
C THR A 237 9.95 5.49 -20.90
N GLY A 238 8.90 6.04 -20.28
CA GLY A 238 8.15 7.18 -20.82
C GLY A 238 7.31 6.85 -22.06
N LYS A 239 6.96 5.59 -22.26
CA LYS A 239 5.99 5.19 -23.29
C LYS A 239 4.58 5.65 -22.98
N THR A 240 4.26 5.83 -21.70
CA THR A 240 3.00 6.39 -21.20
C THR A 240 3.28 7.47 -20.15
N ALA A 241 2.35 8.42 -20.02
CA ALA A 241 2.51 9.55 -19.11
C ALA A 241 2.13 9.19 -17.66
N THR A 242 1.17 8.28 -17.45
CA THR A 242 0.65 7.97 -16.12
C THR A 242 0.37 6.47 -15.91
N MET A 243 0.23 6.08 -14.64
CA MET A 243 -0.23 4.76 -14.22
C MET A 243 -0.81 4.83 -12.80
N PHE A 244 -1.99 4.24 -12.56
CA PHE A 244 -2.50 4.12 -11.18
C PHE A 244 -1.73 3.04 -10.44
N GLN A 245 -0.84 3.44 -9.52
CA GLN A 245 0.03 2.53 -8.76
C GLN A 245 0.66 3.27 -7.56
N GLY A 246 1.53 2.60 -6.79
CA GLY A 246 2.13 3.12 -5.57
C GLY A 246 3.64 3.27 -5.59
N ASP A 247 4.14 3.95 -4.56
CA ASP A 247 5.55 4.30 -4.38
C ASP A 247 6.48 3.09 -4.18
N TRP A 248 5.94 1.94 -3.78
CA TRP A 248 6.69 0.67 -3.64
C TRP A 248 7.24 0.11 -4.94
N ASN A 249 6.76 0.57 -6.09
CA ASN A 249 7.26 0.12 -7.39
C ASN A 249 8.57 0.79 -7.81
N TRP A 250 9.05 1.78 -7.05
CA TRP A 250 10.25 2.55 -7.39
C TRP A 250 11.46 1.69 -7.71
N LEU A 251 11.80 0.73 -6.85
CA LEU A 251 12.96 -0.13 -7.06
C LEU A 251 12.84 -0.93 -8.37
N GLN A 252 11.66 -1.42 -8.70
CA GLN A 252 11.43 -2.14 -9.95
C GLN A 252 11.48 -1.19 -11.15
N ILE A 253 10.91 0.01 -11.05
CA ILE A 253 10.99 1.04 -12.09
C ILE A 253 12.44 1.35 -12.44
N GLN A 254 13.33 1.48 -11.44
CA GLN A 254 14.76 1.73 -11.62
C GLN A 254 15.50 0.64 -12.41
N THR A 255 14.99 -0.58 -12.44
CA THR A 255 15.59 -1.67 -13.24
C THR A 255 15.39 -1.47 -14.74
N PHE A 256 14.36 -0.72 -15.15
CA PHE A 256 14.06 -0.42 -16.56
C PHE A 256 14.70 0.90 -17.03
N ALA A 257 14.66 1.91 -16.19
CA ALA A 257 15.25 3.22 -16.48
C ALA A 257 15.51 3.98 -15.17
N GLU A 258 16.66 4.65 -15.07
CA GLU A 258 16.88 5.62 -13.99
C GLU A 258 15.93 6.80 -14.17
N ARG A 259 15.08 7.04 -13.17
CA ARG A 259 14.05 8.09 -13.18
C ARG A 259 14.04 8.83 -11.85
N ASP A 260 14.13 10.16 -11.92
CA ASP A 260 13.94 11.08 -10.79
C ASP A 260 12.77 12.05 -11.04
N ASP A 261 12.15 11.93 -12.21
CA ASP A 261 11.07 12.78 -12.71
C ASP A 261 9.66 12.21 -12.51
N LEU A 262 9.50 11.20 -11.65
CA LEU A 262 8.20 10.65 -11.29
C LEU A 262 7.62 11.34 -10.04
N ALA A 263 6.29 11.38 -9.94
CA ALA A 263 5.57 11.79 -8.75
C ALA A 263 4.18 11.16 -8.71
N ILE A 264 3.43 11.44 -7.64
CA ILE A 264 2.06 10.96 -7.44
C ILE A 264 1.12 12.17 -7.48
N MET A 265 -0.02 12.02 -8.15
CA MET A 265 -1.11 12.98 -8.13
C MET A 265 -2.42 12.28 -7.75
N PRO A 266 -3.39 13.00 -7.14
CA PRO A 266 -4.69 12.44 -6.84
C PRO A 266 -5.41 11.92 -8.09
N LEU A 267 -6.26 10.91 -7.90
CA LEU A 267 -7.21 10.46 -8.91
C LEU A 267 -8.60 10.97 -8.52
N PRO A 268 -9.13 12.03 -9.16
CA PRO A 268 -10.43 12.58 -8.80
C PRO A 268 -11.56 11.60 -9.17
N LEU A 269 -12.53 11.44 -8.28
CA LEU A 269 -13.67 10.56 -8.48
C LEU A 269 -14.99 11.30 -8.76
N THR A 270 -15.02 12.63 -8.62
CA THR A 270 -16.23 13.44 -8.81
C THR A 270 -15.92 14.73 -9.61
N ASN A 271 -16.98 15.39 -10.08
CA ASN A 271 -16.89 16.71 -10.71
C ASN A 271 -17.13 17.87 -9.72
N ASP A 272 -17.24 17.58 -8.44
CA ASP A 272 -17.32 18.61 -7.39
C ASP A 272 -15.89 19.08 -7.01
N GLU A 273 -15.53 20.29 -7.43
CA GLU A 273 -14.23 20.90 -7.09
C GLU A 273 -14.02 21.09 -5.59
N THR A 274 -15.08 21.05 -4.80
CA THR A 274 -15.02 21.20 -3.34
C THR A 274 -14.90 19.86 -2.62
N ASP A 275 -15.01 18.75 -3.33
CA ASP A 275 -14.80 17.42 -2.76
C ASP A 275 -13.32 17.23 -2.39
N PRO A 276 -12.98 17.18 -1.09
CA PRO A 276 -11.59 17.13 -0.67
C PRO A 276 -10.88 15.85 -1.11
N ARG A 277 -11.61 14.75 -1.37
CA ARG A 277 -11.03 13.49 -1.86
C ARG A 277 -10.33 13.64 -3.18
N ASN A 278 -10.86 14.50 -4.06
CA ASN A 278 -10.27 14.79 -5.37
C ASN A 278 -8.86 15.40 -5.28
N SER A 279 -8.41 15.79 -4.08
CA SER A 279 -7.09 16.35 -3.81
C SER A 279 -6.24 15.50 -2.85
N MET A 280 -6.65 14.26 -2.58
CA MET A 280 -5.99 13.33 -1.67
C MET A 280 -5.46 12.11 -2.42
N ILE A 281 -4.42 11.49 -1.89
CA ILE A 281 -3.94 10.18 -2.33
C ILE A 281 -4.32 9.11 -1.30
N LEU A 282 -4.37 7.87 -1.71
CA LEU A 282 -4.53 6.73 -0.81
C LEU A 282 -3.22 6.49 -0.05
N GLY A 283 -3.31 6.13 1.23
CA GLY A 283 -2.11 5.86 2.01
C GLY A 283 -2.37 5.01 3.24
N SER A 284 -1.33 4.29 3.64
CA SER A 284 -1.36 3.40 4.81
C SER A 284 0.03 3.05 5.31
N CYS A 285 0.06 2.47 6.53
CA CYS A 285 1.17 1.66 7.01
C CYS A 285 0.85 0.17 6.75
N PRO A 286 1.26 -0.40 5.62
CA PRO A 286 0.87 -1.76 5.28
C PRO A 286 1.61 -2.81 6.09
N LYS A 287 2.81 -2.49 6.60
CA LYS A 287 3.69 -3.41 7.31
C LYS A 287 4.11 -2.88 8.68
N ALA A 288 4.25 -3.82 9.62
CA ALA A 288 4.74 -3.51 10.96
C ALA A 288 5.66 -4.62 11.48
N TYR A 289 6.54 -4.25 12.44
CA TYR A 289 7.34 -5.20 13.19
C TYR A 289 6.51 -5.75 14.35
N CYS A 290 6.29 -7.06 14.38
CA CYS A 290 5.59 -7.76 15.44
C CYS A 290 6.50 -8.77 16.16
N VAL A 291 6.14 -9.16 17.38
CA VAL A 291 6.91 -10.09 18.22
C VAL A 291 6.04 -11.26 18.63
N ASP A 292 6.53 -12.47 18.43
CA ASP A 292 5.85 -13.72 18.81
C ASP A 292 5.80 -13.90 20.32
N THR A 293 4.62 -14.26 20.83
CA THR A 293 4.40 -14.64 22.23
C THR A 293 4.02 -16.11 22.41
N TYR A 294 3.76 -16.82 21.31
CA TYR A 294 3.22 -18.18 21.34
C TYR A 294 4.30 -19.25 21.48
N GLN A 295 5.44 -19.07 20.79
CA GLN A 295 6.57 -20.01 20.84
C GLN A 295 7.82 -19.40 21.49
N SER A 296 7.91 -18.08 21.59
CA SER A 296 9.04 -17.40 22.19
C SER A 296 8.96 -17.36 23.71
N THR A 297 10.08 -17.64 24.39
CA THR A 297 10.18 -17.49 25.85
C THR A 297 10.07 -16.02 26.26
N PRO A 298 9.72 -15.70 27.52
CA PRO A 298 9.68 -14.30 27.98
C PRO A 298 10.97 -13.51 27.73
N GLU A 299 12.12 -14.17 27.83
CA GLU A 299 13.42 -13.55 27.58
C GLU A 299 13.64 -13.29 26.09
N GLN A 300 13.18 -14.20 25.21
CA GLN A 300 13.20 -14.00 23.76
C GLN A 300 12.23 -12.89 23.35
N GLN A 301 11.03 -12.83 23.96
CA GLN A 301 10.07 -11.75 23.73
C GLN A 301 10.68 -10.40 24.09
N ALA A 302 11.37 -10.27 25.24
CA ALA A 302 12.02 -9.03 25.64
C ALA A 302 13.10 -8.61 24.63
N ALA A 303 13.96 -9.55 24.19
CA ALA A 303 14.97 -9.28 23.17
C ALA A 303 14.33 -8.98 21.79
N GLY A 304 13.19 -9.61 21.48
CA GLY A 304 12.43 -9.33 20.26
C GLY A 304 11.82 -7.93 20.25
N VAL A 305 11.28 -7.47 21.38
CA VAL A 305 10.78 -6.09 21.52
C VAL A 305 11.91 -5.08 21.34
N GLU A 306 13.10 -5.36 21.89
CA GLU A 306 14.29 -4.53 21.70
C GLU A 306 14.69 -4.45 20.23
N LEU A 307 14.75 -5.60 19.52
CA LEU A 307 15.03 -5.64 18.09
C LEU A 307 13.96 -4.90 17.27
N ALA A 308 12.68 -5.15 17.52
CA ALA A 308 11.59 -4.51 16.80
C ALA A 308 11.61 -2.97 16.93
N LYS A 309 11.85 -2.48 18.16
CA LYS A 309 12.03 -1.05 18.42
C LYS A 309 13.27 -0.49 17.74
N TRP A 310 14.39 -1.21 17.78
CA TRP A 310 15.63 -0.77 17.15
C TRP A 310 15.47 -0.70 15.62
N LEU A 311 14.87 -1.70 14.98
CA LEU A 311 14.61 -1.71 13.53
C LEU A 311 13.70 -0.55 13.09
N ALA A 312 12.72 -0.17 13.91
CA ALA A 312 11.77 0.89 13.55
C ALA A 312 12.28 2.30 13.89
N LEU A 313 13.01 2.47 15.02
CA LEU A 313 13.21 3.77 15.65
C LEU A 313 14.67 4.25 15.65
N SER A 314 15.67 3.35 15.49
CA SER A 314 17.08 3.76 15.43
C SER A 314 17.38 4.50 14.12
N ASP A 315 18.45 5.28 14.14
CA ASP A 315 18.94 5.96 12.93
C ASP A 315 19.32 4.93 11.85
N GLU A 316 19.95 3.80 12.24
CA GLU A 316 20.35 2.73 11.33
C GLU A 316 19.14 2.02 10.69
N GLY A 317 18.11 1.71 11.49
CA GLY A 317 16.88 1.10 10.99
C GLY A 317 16.11 2.04 10.04
N LYS A 318 16.02 3.33 10.39
CA LYS A 318 15.42 4.37 9.52
C LYS A 318 16.21 4.57 8.24
N GLU A 319 17.55 4.64 8.33
CA GLU A 319 18.42 4.76 7.16
C GLU A 319 18.24 3.58 6.22
N PHE A 320 18.21 2.34 6.71
CA PHE A 320 17.96 1.14 5.93
C PHE A 320 16.61 1.23 5.17
N MET A 321 15.52 1.55 5.87
CA MET A 321 14.19 1.63 5.26
C MET A 321 14.09 2.73 4.20
N VAL A 322 14.79 3.85 4.38
CA VAL A 322 14.78 4.95 3.43
C VAL A 322 15.71 4.67 2.24
N THR A 323 16.95 4.18 2.48
CA THR A 323 17.97 4.09 1.43
C THR A 323 17.97 2.77 0.67
N GLN A 324 17.65 1.64 1.35
CA GLN A 324 17.65 0.32 0.74
C GLN A 324 16.27 -0.06 0.21
N ILE A 325 15.20 0.36 0.91
CA ILE A 325 13.81 0.05 0.53
C ILE A 325 13.17 1.20 -0.25
N GLY A 326 13.64 2.44 -0.07
CA GLY A 326 13.05 3.63 -0.68
C GLY A 326 11.68 4.01 -0.07
N SER A 327 11.43 3.61 1.18
CA SER A 327 10.14 3.81 1.84
C SER A 327 10.01 5.20 2.44
N THR A 328 8.78 5.74 2.47
CA THR A 328 8.38 6.79 3.41
C THR A 328 8.27 6.18 4.81
N LEU A 329 8.64 6.94 5.84
CA LEU A 329 8.52 6.49 7.22
C LEU A 329 7.42 7.27 7.97
N PRO A 330 6.66 6.58 8.83
CA PRO A 330 5.58 7.21 9.58
C PRO A 330 6.04 7.97 10.85
N PHE A 331 7.28 8.46 10.87
CA PHE A 331 7.88 9.09 12.06
C PHE A 331 8.20 10.56 11.81
N ASP A 332 8.14 11.38 12.87
CA ASP A 332 8.37 12.83 12.83
C ASP A 332 9.86 13.23 12.91
N ASP A 333 10.73 12.26 13.24
CA ASP A 333 12.17 12.46 13.48
C ASP A 333 13.07 11.80 12.41
N VAL A 334 12.57 11.68 11.17
CA VAL A 334 13.35 11.11 10.05
C VAL A 334 14.26 12.19 9.45
N ASN A 335 15.58 11.95 9.53
CA ASN A 335 16.60 12.89 9.04
C ASN A 335 17.36 12.35 7.82
N VAL A 336 16.89 11.29 7.19
CA VAL A 336 17.49 10.67 6.01
C VAL A 336 16.83 11.21 4.74
N VAL A 337 17.64 11.55 3.74
CA VAL A 337 17.13 11.97 2.42
C VAL A 337 16.66 10.76 1.66
N ASN A 338 15.41 10.78 1.22
CA ASN A 338 14.85 9.72 0.38
C ASN A 338 15.12 10.06 -1.10
N GLU A 339 15.79 9.16 -1.80
CA GLU A 339 16.07 9.30 -3.25
C GLU A 339 14.90 8.81 -4.13
N ASN A 340 13.93 8.10 -3.54
CA ASN A 340 12.71 7.71 -4.23
C ASN A 340 11.77 8.91 -4.40
N PRO A 341 11.60 9.47 -5.61
CA PRO A 341 10.77 10.64 -5.82
C PRO A 341 9.27 10.37 -5.56
N LEU A 342 8.83 9.11 -5.66
CA LEU A 342 7.46 8.71 -5.32
C LEU A 342 7.24 8.75 -3.81
N ALA A 343 8.21 8.27 -3.02
CA ALA A 343 8.16 8.36 -1.56
C ALA A 343 8.23 9.81 -1.07
N VAL A 344 9.03 10.66 -1.73
CA VAL A 344 9.06 12.12 -1.46
C VAL A 344 7.66 12.71 -1.70
N SER A 345 7.01 12.36 -2.82
CA SER A 345 5.65 12.80 -3.12
C SER A 345 4.64 12.31 -2.06
N THR A 346 4.72 11.05 -1.65
CA THR A 346 3.90 10.48 -0.55
C THR A 346 4.08 11.29 0.74
N GLN A 347 5.32 11.62 1.10
CA GLN A 347 5.62 12.39 2.31
C GLN A 347 5.02 13.81 2.26
N GLU A 348 5.01 14.44 1.09
CA GLU A 348 4.38 15.75 0.92
C GLU A 348 2.86 15.70 1.18
N TYR A 349 2.16 14.69 0.65
CA TYR A 349 0.74 14.49 0.92
C TYR A 349 0.46 14.15 2.38
N LEU A 350 1.29 13.28 3.00
CA LEU A 350 1.19 12.93 4.41
C LEU A 350 1.35 14.16 5.30
N ASN A 351 2.38 14.97 5.07
CA ASN A 351 2.64 16.20 5.82
C ASN A 351 1.52 17.24 5.64
N ALA A 352 0.88 17.26 4.47
CA ALA A 352 -0.25 18.14 4.19
C ALA A 352 -1.60 17.62 4.76
N GLY A 353 -1.63 16.42 5.36
CA GLY A 353 -2.87 15.77 5.83
C GLY A 353 -3.81 15.41 4.68
N LYS A 354 -3.29 15.19 3.47
CA LYS A 354 -4.06 14.89 2.25
C LYS A 354 -3.99 13.41 1.91
N ILE A 355 -4.36 12.58 2.86
CA ILE A 355 -4.37 11.11 2.73
C ILE A 355 -5.78 10.59 2.94
N LEU A 356 -6.23 9.73 2.06
CA LEU A 356 -7.39 8.87 2.26
C LEU A 356 -6.94 7.61 3.02
N ASP A 357 -7.54 7.40 4.17
CA ASP A 357 -7.27 6.24 5.04
C ASP A 357 -7.91 4.97 4.46
N ILE A 358 -7.11 3.95 4.25
CA ILE A 358 -7.55 2.63 3.72
C ILE A 358 -7.53 1.54 4.80
N SER A 359 -7.44 1.91 6.08
CA SER A 359 -7.31 0.95 7.19
C SER A 359 -8.49 -0.02 7.29
N THR A 360 -9.72 0.43 7.00
CA THR A 360 -10.89 -0.46 7.01
C THR A 360 -10.72 -1.61 6.02
N PHE A 361 -10.25 -1.33 4.80
CA PHE A 361 -9.97 -2.41 3.84
C PHE A 361 -8.86 -3.33 4.34
N LEU A 362 -7.73 -2.77 4.74
CA LEU A 362 -6.56 -3.58 5.12
C LEU A 362 -6.75 -4.41 6.39
N CYS A 363 -7.57 -3.94 7.33
CA CYS A 363 -7.69 -4.53 8.66
C CYS A 363 -9.01 -5.28 8.89
N GLU A 364 -10.08 -4.93 8.18
CA GLU A 364 -11.43 -5.41 8.48
C GLU A 364 -12.09 -6.14 7.29
N ALA A 365 -11.67 -5.87 6.03
CA ALA A 365 -12.14 -6.63 4.88
C ALA A 365 -11.49 -8.04 4.85
N PRO A 366 -12.14 -9.02 4.20
CA PRO A 366 -11.57 -10.37 4.06
C PRO A 366 -10.21 -10.34 3.36
N SER A 367 -9.23 -11.04 3.90
CA SER A 367 -7.84 -11.02 3.41
C SER A 367 -7.66 -11.63 2.00
N ASP A 368 -8.62 -12.43 1.55
CA ASP A 368 -8.66 -13.04 0.22
C ASP A 368 -9.52 -12.26 -0.80
N PHE A 369 -10.04 -11.08 -0.42
CA PHE A 369 -10.87 -10.24 -1.28
C PHE A 369 -10.23 -10.02 -2.66
N TRP A 370 -8.97 -9.64 -2.70
CA TRP A 370 -8.26 -9.39 -3.94
C TRP A 370 -8.09 -10.64 -4.80
N LEU A 371 -7.89 -11.80 -4.17
CA LEU A 371 -7.73 -13.10 -4.85
C LEU A 371 -9.01 -13.52 -5.58
N ILE A 372 -10.16 -13.20 -5.00
CA ILE A 372 -11.48 -13.58 -5.56
C ILE A 372 -11.99 -12.48 -6.52
N ILE A 373 -11.89 -11.21 -6.14
CA ILE A 373 -12.48 -10.09 -6.91
C ILE A 373 -11.53 -9.56 -7.99
N GLY A 374 -10.21 -9.71 -7.81
CA GLY A 374 -9.23 -9.29 -8.81
C GLY A 374 -9.46 -9.87 -10.20
N PRO A 375 -9.67 -11.19 -10.37
CA PRO A 375 -10.03 -11.78 -11.66
C PRO A 375 -11.31 -11.22 -12.27
N TYR A 376 -12.31 -10.81 -11.46
CA TYR A 376 -13.50 -10.14 -11.98
C TYR A 376 -13.19 -8.73 -12.48
N MET A 377 -12.32 -8.00 -11.79
CA MET A 377 -11.83 -6.71 -12.28
C MET A 377 -11.02 -6.84 -13.57
N GLN A 378 -10.21 -7.89 -13.72
CA GLN A 378 -9.55 -8.21 -15.00
C GLN A 378 -10.56 -8.49 -16.12
N ALA A 379 -11.60 -9.28 -15.84
CA ALA A 379 -12.68 -9.54 -16.80
C ALA A 379 -13.44 -8.25 -17.17
N TYR A 380 -13.65 -7.34 -16.21
CA TYR A 380 -14.23 -6.03 -16.47
C TYR A 380 -13.30 -5.15 -17.33
N LEU A 381 -12.01 -5.12 -17.02
CA LEU A 381 -10.99 -4.42 -17.81
C LEU A 381 -10.99 -4.91 -19.26
N ALA A 382 -11.04 -6.23 -19.47
CA ALA A 382 -11.08 -6.87 -20.78
C ALA A 382 -12.44 -6.77 -21.50
N GLY A 383 -13.46 -6.12 -20.91
CA GLY A 383 -14.79 -6.02 -21.49
C GLY A 383 -15.59 -7.34 -21.53
N GLN A 384 -15.16 -8.34 -20.75
CA GLN A 384 -15.81 -9.66 -20.64
C GLN A 384 -16.86 -9.69 -19.53
N MET A 385 -16.93 -8.66 -18.71
CA MET A 385 -17.88 -8.50 -17.61
C MET A 385 -18.45 -7.08 -17.63
N ASP A 386 -19.73 -6.92 -17.33
CA ASP A 386 -20.34 -5.61 -17.14
C ASP A 386 -20.36 -5.18 -15.67
N ARG A 387 -20.60 -3.89 -15.40
CA ARG A 387 -20.61 -3.29 -14.07
C ARG A 387 -21.65 -3.92 -13.14
N ALA A 388 -22.83 -4.26 -13.65
CA ALA A 388 -23.91 -4.84 -12.84
C ALA A 388 -23.52 -6.26 -12.38
N THR A 389 -22.90 -7.03 -13.27
CA THR A 389 -22.38 -8.37 -12.95
C THR A 389 -21.26 -8.26 -11.92
N LEU A 390 -20.28 -7.36 -12.12
CA LEU A 390 -19.20 -7.12 -11.15
C LEU A 390 -19.77 -6.75 -9.76
N ALA A 391 -20.72 -5.83 -9.69
CA ALA A 391 -21.38 -5.44 -8.45
C ALA A 391 -22.04 -6.64 -7.75
N SER A 392 -22.75 -7.47 -8.52
CA SER A 392 -23.42 -8.66 -7.99
C SER A 392 -22.45 -9.73 -7.46
N GLU A 393 -21.31 -9.93 -8.14
CA GLU A 393 -20.28 -10.88 -7.70
C GLU A 393 -19.61 -10.42 -6.40
N ILE A 394 -19.33 -9.11 -6.26
CA ILE A 394 -18.81 -8.54 -5.01
C ILE A 394 -19.82 -8.72 -3.87
N GLU A 395 -21.10 -8.39 -4.11
CA GLU A 395 -22.17 -8.56 -3.12
C GLU A 395 -22.30 -10.03 -2.71
N ALA A 396 -22.29 -10.97 -3.67
CA ALA A 396 -22.38 -12.41 -3.40
C ALA A 396 -21.19 -12.90 -2.58
N TYR A 397 -19.96 -12.46 -2.90
CA TYR A 397 -18.77 -12.81 -2.14
C TYR A 397 -18.93 -12.48 -0.64
N PHE A 398 -19.39 -11.27 -0.29
CA PHE A 398 -19.59 -10.89 1.11
C PHE A 398 -20.74 -11.61 1.80
N GLN A 399 -21.75 -12.06 1.06
CA GLN A 399 -22.89 -12.79 1.62
C GLN A 399 -22.61 -14.27 1.83
N ASP A 400 -21.57 -14.81 1.19
CA ASP A 400 -21.15 -16.22 1.33
C ASP A 400 -20.15 -16.42 2.50
N LEU A 401 -19.68 -15.34 3.13
CA LEU A 401 -18.79 -15.34 4.30
C LEU A 401 -19.58 -15.45 5.60
#